data_960f361acf1c06f39f33609a20310ce3
#
_entry.id   960f361acf1c06f39f33609a20310ce3
#
_cell.length_a   1.000
_cell.length_b   1.000
_cell.length_c   1.000
_cell.angle_alpha   90.00
_cell.angle_beta   90.00
_cell.angle_gamma   90.00
#
_symmetry.space_group_name_H-M   'P 1'
#
loop_
_entity.id
_entity.type
_entity.pdbx_description
1 polymer ?
#
loop_
_entity_poly.entity_id
_entity_poly.type
_entity_poly.pdbx_seq_one_letter_code
_entity_poly.pdbx_strand_id
1 'polypeptide(L)'
;QTCVEFRHVHECYEIYYCLSGMQHLMIDEQTYTLVGGSFAVIPPGIYHYTIYEPLLLKQYVVFVFTPPTVSSVKSRSKSTQSEVDFLSAALKYFDENTHFICKDHFKADKVLTRLDREISTDLPGKGQMINALYQEYLIQIFRNMVSAGKEEPAPANMSNINMAVEMTKYMHANYNKNITVQDIADVFYVSPRHINRVFEEFFGQSFKRTLNIYRLNYAKNYLIDTNYPVERIAELVGFSSAKTLYQLFKEHEGMTISEFRAKHRESKP
;
A
#
# COMPACT_ATOMS: atom_id res chain seq x y z
N GLN A 1 -7.69 -1.64 -13.50
CA GLN A 1 -9.08 -1.52 -13.02
C GLN A 1 -9.07 -0.57 -11.84
N THR A 2 -9.71 0.58 -11.96
CA THR A 2 -10.00 1.47 -10.83
C THR A 2 -11.09 0.81 -10.01
N CYS A 3 -10.70 0.06 -8.99
CA CYS A 3 -11.67 -0.49 -8.04
C CYS A 3 -12.08 0.66 -7.11
N VAL A 4 -13.29 1.18 -7.29
CA VAL A 4 -13.91 2.06 -6.31
C VAL A 4 -14.50 1.13 -5.26
N GLU A 5 -13.90 1.13 -4.09
CA GLU A 5 -14.44 0.36 -2.98
C GLU A 5 -15.61 1.14 -2.39
N PHE A 6 -16.80 0.55 -2.46
CA PHE A 6 -18.00 1.15 -1.87
C PHE A 6 -18.04 0.90 -0.36
N ARG A 7 -18.73 1.78 0.37
CA ARG A 7 -19.02 1.59 1.78
C ARG A 7 -19.67 0.22 1.99
N HIS A 8 -19.05 -0.62 2.79
CA HIS A 8 -19.47 -1.99 3.03
C HIS A 8 -19.25 -2.40 4.49
N VAL A 9 -19.80 -3.53 4.84
CA VAL A 9 -19.65 -4.21 6.12
C VAL A 9 -19.64 -5.71 5.88
N HIS A 10 -18.88 -6.45 6.66
CA HIS A 10 -18.80 -7.92 6.54
C HIS A 10 -18.63 -8.58 7.91
N GLU A 11 -18.72 -9.91 7.94
CA GLU A 11 -18.67 -10.75 9.16
C GLU A 11 -17.26 -11.29 9.46
N CYS A 12 -16.23 -10.82 8.75
CA CYS A 12 -14.84 -11.20 8.96
C CYS A 12 -14.02 -10.02 9.45
N TYR A 13 -12.83 -10.31 9.97
CA TYR A 13 -11.81 -9.27 10.20
C TYR A 13 -11.14 -8.92 8.90
N GLU A 14 -10.80 -7.66 8.74
CA GLU A 14 -10.08 -7.17 7.58
C GLU A 14 -8.83 -6.39 8.00
N ILE A 15 -7.73 -6.62 7.28
CA ILE A 15 -6.45 -5.94 7.50
C ILE A 15 -6.11 -5.17 6.24
N TYR A 16 -6.05 -3.85 6.33
CA TYR A 16 -5.48 -2.97 5.32
C TYR A 16 -4.02 -2.70 5.64
N TYR A 17 -3.10 -3.16 4.81
CA TYR A 17 -1.68 -2.89 4.98
C TYR A 17 -1.19 -1.97 3.86
N CYS A 18 -0.75 -0.77 4.20
CA CYS A 18 -0.16 0.18 3.28
C CYS A 18 1.34 -0.15 3.09
N LEU A 19 1.71 -0.67 1.91
CA LEU A 19 3.10 -1.00 1.58
C LEU A 19 3.92 0.25 1.26
N SER A 20 3.34 1.17 0.49
CA SER A 20 3.96 2.44 0.13
C SER A 20 2.92 3.49 -0.21
N GLY A 21 3.29 4.75 -0.08
CA GLY A 21 2.42 5.89 -0.32
C GLY A 21 1.50 6.18 0.86
N MET A 22 0.31 6.68 0.55
CA MET A 22 -0.72 6.99 1.53
C MET A 22 -2.07 6.49 1.05
N GLN A 23 -2.89 6.02 1.99
CA GLN A 23 -4.26 5.61 1.74
C GLN A 23 -5.16 6.22 2.80
N HIS A 24 -6.23 6.85 2.36
CA HIS A 24 -7.30 7.29 3.26
C HIS A 24 -8.36 6.21 3.37
N LEU A 25 -8.66 5.86 4.60
CA LEU A 25 -9.62 4.84 4.98
C LEU A 25 -10.71 5.51 5.81
N MET A 26 -11.96 5.39 5.38
CA MET A 26 -13.12 5.79 6.15
C MET A 26 -13.53 4.62 7.03
N ILE A 27 -13.58 4.83 8.33
CA ILE A 27 -14.07 3.86 9.31
C ILE A 27 -15.09 4.59 10.18
N ASP A 28 -16.32 4.11 10.20
CA ASP A 28 -17.37 4.61 11.07
C ASP A 28 -17.53 6.15 11.04
N GLU A 29 -17.55 6.73 9.83
CA GLU A 29 -17.66 8.17 9.53
C GLU A 29 -16.42 9.02 9.88
N GLN A 30 -15.33 8.43 10.30
CA GLN A 30 -14.05 9.10 10.52
C GLN A 30 -13.01 8.70 9.47
N THR A 31 -12.24 9.68 9.02
CA THR A 31 -11.18 9.44 8.04
C THR A 31 -9.85 9.21 8.75
N TYR A 32 -9.21 8.10 8.41
CA TYR A 32 -7.88 7.72 8.88
C TYR A 32 -6.91 7.66 7.72
N THR A 33 -5.65 8.06 7.97
CA THR A 33 -4.59 8.01 6.96
C THR A 33 -3.61 6.90 7.31
N LEU A 34 -3.55 5.90 6.44
CA LEU A 34 -2.48 4.90 6.46
C LEU A 34 -1.32 5.37 5.60
N VAL A 35 -0.11 5.25 6.11
CA VAL A 35 1.14 5.57 5.41
C VAL A 35 1.96 4.30 5.18
N GLY A 36 2.92 4.34 4.27
CA GLY A 36 3.79 3.18 3.99
C GLY A 36 4.38 2.58 5.26
N GLY A 37 4.22 1.27 5.43
CA GLY A 37 4.61 0.53 6.64
C GLY A 37 3.63 0.67 7.81
N SER A 38 2.39 1.12 7.58
CA SER A 38 1.32 1.08 8.57
C SER A 38 0.15 0.22 8.11
N PHE A 39 -0.67 -0.18 9.05
CA PHE A 39 -1.85 -1.02 8.78
C PHE A 39 -3.02 -0.67 9.68
N ALA A 40 -4.22 -1.05 9.22
CA ALA A 40 -5.45 -1.03 10.00
C ALA A 40 -6.00 -2.45 10.12
N VAL A 41 -6.57 -2.77 11.28
CA VAL A 41 -7.38 -3.98 11.48
C VAL A 41 -8.80 -3.55 11.82
N ILE A 42 -9.78 -4.04 11.05
CA ILE A 42 -11.20 -3.71 11.19
C ILE A 42 -11.94 -4.98 11.59
N PRO A 43 -12.63 -4.98 12.73
CA PRO A 43 -13.43 -6.13 13.17
C PRO A 43 -14.74 -6.25 12.39
N PRO A 44 -15.44 -7.39 12.49
CA PRO A 44 -16.76 -7.59 11.91
C PRO A 44 -17.76 -6.50 12.31
N GLY A 45 -18.68 -6.17 11.41
CA GLY A 45 -19.79 -5.29 11.70
C GLY A 45 -19.48 -3.78 11.64
N ILE A 46 -18.25 -3.38 11.36
CA ILE A 46 -17.85 -1.97 11.24
C ILE A 46 -17.92 -1.52 9.78
N TYR A 47 -18.64 -0.42 9.52
CA TYR A 47 -18.70 0.20 8.19
C TYR A 47 -17.39 0.87 7.83
N HIS A 48 -16.86 0.52 6.67
CA HIS A 48 -15.62 1.09 6.19
C HIS A 48 -15.53 1.08 4.66
N TYR A 49 -14.61 1.86 4.12
CA TYR A 49 -14.23 1.86 2.71
C TYR A 49 -12.96 2.66 2.49
N THR A 50 -12.26 2.42 1.38
CA THR A 50 -11.12 3.23 0.97
C THR A 50 -11.61 4.45 0.19
N ILE A 51 -11.10 5.63 0.54
CA ILE A 51 -11.39 6.85 -0.22
C ILE A 51 -10.62 6.76 -1.53
N TYR A 52 -11.36 6.85 -2.65
CA TYR A 52 -10.75 6.86 -3.96
C TYR A 52 -10.10 8.21 -4.23
N GLU A 53 -8.78 8.21 -4.28
CA GLU A 53 -7.96 9.34 -4.65
C GLU A 53 -7.03 8.91 -5.78
N PRO A 54 -7.41 9.19 -7.05
CA PRO A 54 -6.65 8.74 -8.23
C PRO A 54 -5.25 9.34 -8.29
N LEU A 55 -4.97 10.34 -7.46
CA LEU A 55 -3.77 11.15 -7.44
C LEU A 55 -2.73 10.70 -6.41
N LEU A 56 -3.13 9.87 -5.44
CA LEU A 56 -2.22 9.34 -4.45
C LEU A 56 -1.61 8.03 -4.97
N LEU A 57 -0.28 8.06 -5.13
CA LEU A 57 0.47 6.82 -5.33
C LEU A 57 0.38 5.99 -4.07
N LYS A 58 -0.22 4.83 -4.19
CA LYS A 58 -0.34 3.90 -3.07
C LYS A 58 -0.21 2.46 -3.56
N GLN A 59 0.47 1.65 -2.77
CA GLN A 59 0.42 0.20 -2.85
C GLN A 59 -0.08 -0.31 -1.51
N TYR A 60 -1.13 -1.09 -1.54
CA TYR A 60 -1.71 -1.68 -0.34
C TYR A 60 -2.18 -3.10 -0.62
N VAL A 61 -2.29 -3.86 0.45
CA VAL A 61 -2.80 -5.23 0.42
C VAL A 61 -3.93 -5.33 1.44
N VAL A 62 -5.00 -5.99 1.05
CA VAL A 62 -6.15 -6.25 1.92
C VAL A 62 -6.20 -7.76 2.19
N PHE A 63 -6.31 -8.11 3.46
CA PHE A 63 -6.49 -9.47 3.91
C PHE A 63 -7.76 -9.59 4.74
N VAL A 64 -8.51 -10.64 4.49
CA VAL A 64 -9.66 -11.00 5.31
C VAL A 64 -9.39 -12.29 6.06
N PHE A 65 -9.81 -12.38 7.31
CA PHE A 65 -9.71 -13.61 8.09
C PHE A 65 -10.87 -13.76 9.07
N THR A 66 -11.20 -15.00 9.37
CA THR A 66 -12.16 -15.34 10.42
C THR A 66 -11.40 -16.13 11.50
N PRO A 67 -11.37 -15.64 12.75
CA PRO A 67 -10.73 -16.36 13.84
C PRO A 67 -11.37 -17.74 14.02
N PRO A 68 -10.60 -18.78 14.36
CA PRO A 68 -11.19 -20.07 14.73
C PRO A 68 -12.09 -19.89 15.93
N THR A 69 -13.30 -20.43 15.86
CA THR A 69 -14.22 -20.44 17.01
C THR A 69 -13.62 -21.26 18.13
N VAL A 70 -13.62 -20.73 19.35
CA VAL A 70 -13.07 -21.40 20.56
C VAL A 70 -13.63 -22.81 20.77
N SER A 71 -14.86 -23.05 20.30
CA SER A 71 -15.50 -24.36 20.32
C SER A 71 -14.88 -25.42 19.38
N SER A 72 -14.13 -25.01 18.37
CA SER A 72 -13.47 -25.92 17.42
C SER A 72 -12.08 -26.36 17.88
N VAL A 73 -11.48 -25.64 18.84
CA VAL A 73 -10.17 -25.97 19.40
C VAL A 73 -10.32 -26.82 20.65
N LYS A 74 -10.68 -28.08 20.50
CA LYS A 74 -10.49 -29.06 21.57
C LYS A 74 -8.98 -29.28 21.73
N SER A 75 -8.38 -28.48 22.59
CA SER A 75 -6.95 -28.47 22.88
C SER A 75 -6.45 -29.86 23.27
N ARG A 76 -5.46 -30.36 22.53
CA ARG A 76 -4.73 -31.60 22.85
C ARG A 76 -3.31 -31.33 23.35
N SER A 77 -2.86 -30.10 23.49
CA SER A 77 -1.52 -29.76 24.00
C SER A 77 -1.45 -28.38 24.68
N LYS A 78 -0.48 -28.23 25.60
CA LYS A 78 -0.21 -26.92 26.25
C LYS A 78 0.21 -25.82 25.27
N SER A 79 0.81 -26.17 24.13
CA SER A 79 1.20 -25.20 23.08
C SER A 79 -0.03 -24.59 22.43
N THR A 80 -1.08 -25.35 22.15
CA THR A 80 -2.32 -24.87 21.54
C THR A 80 -3.07 -23.90 22.45
N GLN A 81 -3.00 -24.08 23.77
CA GLN A 81 -3.62 -23.13 24.72
C GLN A 81 -2.92 -21.76 24.69
N SER A 82 -1.59 -21.74 24.65
CA SER A 82 -0.81 -20.50 24.55
C SER A 82 -1.10 -19.72 23.27
N GLU A 83 -1.35 -20.41 22.14
CA GLU A 83 -1.69 -19.79 20.85
C GLU A 83 -3.10 -19.19 20.88
N VAL A 84 -4.07 -19.92 21.47
CA VAL A 84 -5.44 -19.42 21.66
C VAL A 84 -5.43 -18.19 22.58
N ASP A 85 -4.62 -18.21 23.63
CA ASP A 85 -4.51 -17.10 24.58
C ASP A 85 -3.92 -15.86 23.91
N PHE A 86 -2.93 -16.00 23.03
CA PHE A 86 -2.33 -14.91 22.28
C PHE A 86 -3.32 -14.24 21.30
N LEU A 87 -4.02 -15.04 20.48
CA LEU A 87 -5.03 -14.54 19.56
C LEU A 87 -6.20 -13.88 20.33
N SER A 88 -6.67 -14.53 21.40
CA SER A 88 -7.73 -13.98 22.24
C SER A 88 -7.32 -12.66 22.89
N ALA A 89 -6.06 -12.52 23.31
CA ALA A 89 -5.54 -11.26 23.87
C ALA A 89 -5.52 -10.13 22.84
N ALA A 90 -5.13 -10.44 21.60
CA ALA A 90 -5.14 -9.45 20.52
C ALA A 90 -6.57 -9.02 20.15
N LEU A 91 -7.50 -9.96 20.06
CA LEU A 91 -8.89 -9.70 19.65
C LEU A 91 -9.73 -9.02 20.74
N LYS A 92 -9.39 -9.19 22.01
CA LYS A 92 -10.03 -8.45 23.13
C LYS A 92 -9.93 -6.93 22.99
N TYR A 93 -8.96 -6.44 22.24
CA TYR A 93 -8.86 -5.00 21.92
C TYR A 93 -10.16 -4.47 21.31
N PHE A 94 -10.85 -5.28 20.52
CA PHE A 94 -12.07 -4.90 19.83
C PHE A 94 -13.34 -4.97 20.66
N ASP A 95 -13.27 -5.45 21.91
CA ASP A 95 -14.40 -5.39 22.82
C ASP A 95 -14.78 -3.92 23.16
N GLU A 96 -13.79 -3.01 23.08
CA GLU A 96 -13.96 -1.61 23.40
C GLU A 96 -13.60 -0.67 22.24
N ASN A 97 -13.07 -1.20 21.13
CA ASN A 97 -12.56 -0.40 20.02
C ASN A 97 -13.13 -0.88 18.66
N THR A 98 -13.46 0.06 17.80
CA THR A 98 -14.01 -0.20 16.46
C THR A 98 -12.96 -0.53 15.41
N HIS A 99 -11.69 -0.25 15.66
CA HIS A 99 -10.58 -0.53 14.76
C HIS A 99 -9.25 -0.42 15.51
N PHE A 100 -8.19 -0.94 14.88
CA PHE A 100 -6.82 -0.78 15.35
C PHE A 100 -5.95 -0.24 14.22
N ILE A 101 -5.17 0.80 14.46
CA ILE A 101 -4.24 1.38 13.48
C ILE A 101 -2.89 1.58 14.14
N CYS A 102 -1.83 1.07 13.53
CA CYS A 102 -0.47 1.39 13.96
C CYS A 102 0.55 1.27 12.81
N LYS A 103 1.78 1.75 13.10
CA LYS A 103 2.96 1.48 12.27
C LYS A 103 3.46 0.06 12.56
N ASP A 104 3.88 -0.66 11.52
CA ASP A 104 4.41 -2.01 11.66
C ASP A 104 5.81 -2.00 12.28
N HIS A 105 5.96 -2.61 13.45
CA HIS A 105 7.22 -2.79 14.17
C HIS A 105 7.82 -4.18 14.01
N PHE A 106 7.07 -5.15 13.48
CA PHE A 106 7.44 -6.56 13.37
C PHE A 106 7.73 -7.03 11.95
N LYS A 107 7.83 -6.08 10.99
CA LYS A 107 8.24 -6.33 9.59
C LYS A 107 7.31 -7.28 8.83
N ALA A 108 6.00 -7.14 9.00
CA ALA A 108 5.00 -7.87 8.23
C ALA A 108 5.13 -7.62 6.71
N ASP A 109 5.66 -6.44 6.29
CA ASP A 109 6.00 -6.12 4.90
C ASP A 109 6.93 -7.16 4.25
N LYS A 110 7.87 -7.72 5.02
CA LYS A 110 8.79 -8.76 4.51
C LYS A 110 8.09 -10.08 4.24
N VAL A 111 7.08 -10.38 5.05
CA VAL A 111 6.24 -11.56 4.83
C VAL A 111 5.39 -11.38 3.59
N LEU A 112 4.81 -10.18 3.39
CA LEU A 112 4.03 -9.85 2.19
C LEU A 112 4.87 -9.96 0.92
N THR A 113 6.13 -9.50 0.95
CA THR A 113 7.07 -9.62 -0.19
C THR A 113 7.36 -11.10 -0.52
N ARG A 114 7.49 -11.97 0.49
CA ARG A 114 7.68 -13.41 0.29
C ARG A 114 6.42 -14.08 -0.24
N LEU A 115 5.26 -13.67 0.25
CA LEU A 115 3.96 -14.16 -0.18
C LEU A 115 3.69 -13.83 -1.66
N ASP A 116 3.95 -12.59 -2.09
CA ASP A 116 3.80 -12.16 -3.46
C ASP A 116 4.70 -12.98 -4.42
N ARG A 117 5.94 -13.22 -4.01
CA ARG A 117 6.87 -14.09 -4.76
C ARG A 117 6.32 -15.51 -4.87
N GLU A 118 5.86 -16.09 -3.76
CA GLU A 118 5.35 -17.47 -3.73
C GLU A 118 4.10 -17.63 -4.60
N ILE A 119 3.18 -16.66 -4.56
CA ILE A 119 1.99 -16.66 -5.43
C ILE A 119 2.38 -16.68 -6.91
N SER A 120 3.47 -16.01 -7.27
CA SER A 120 3.95 -15.90 -8.64
C SER A 120 4.76 -17.11 -9.13
N THR A 121 5.09 -18.07 -8.27
CA THR A 121 5.80 -19.30 -8.62
C THR A 121 4.84 -20.46 -8.85
N ASP A 122 5.35 -21.53 -9.47
CA ASP A 122 4.61 -22.81 -9.62
C ASP A 122 5.46 -23.97 -9.07
N LEU A 123 5.97 -23.79 -7.85
CA LEU A 123 6.82 -24.76 -7.18
C LEU A 123 6.00 -25.77 -6.39
N PRO A 124 6.50 -27.04 -6.26
CA PRO A 124 5.89 -28.02 -5.38
C PRO A 124 5.78 -27.50 -3.94
N GLY A 125 4.63 -27.70 -3.29
CA GLY A 125 4.40 -27.21 -1.93
C GLY A 125 3.96 -25.74 -1.84
N LYS A 126 3.68 -25.05 -2.96
CA LYS A 126 3.20 -23.66 -3.02
C LYS A 126 2.06 -23.39 -2.03
N GLY A 127 1.02 -24.23 -2.02
CA GLY A 127 -0.13 -24.05 -1.14
C GLY A 127 0.23 -24.08 0.34
N GLN A 128 1.12 -25.00 0.74
CA GLN A 128 1.62 -25.12 2.12
C GLN A 128 2.47 -23.90 2.50
N MET A 129 3.31 -23.43 1.59
CA MET A 129 4.13 -22.24 1.81
C MET A 129 3.27 -20.99 1.94
N ILE A 130 2.27 -20.79 1.07
CA ILE A 130 1.33 -19.66 1.17
C ILE A 130 0.61 -19.69 2.53
N ASN A 131 0.12 -20.85 2.99
CA ASN A 131 -0.52 -20.96 4.29
C ASN A 131 0.42 -20.64 5.46
N ALA A 132 1.67 -21.10 5.41
CA ALA A 132 2.66 -20.79 6.42
C ALA A 132 2.99 -19.30 6.49
N LEU A 133 3.18 -18.66 5.32
CA LEU A 133 3.43 -17.22 5.21
C LEU A 133 2.22 -16.41 5.68
N TYR A 134 1.02 -16.85 5.38
CA TYR A 134 -0.20 -16.21 5.85
C TYR A 134 -0.32 -16.24 7.38
N GLN A 135 0.00 -17.38 8.00
CA GLN A 135 0.05 -17.49 9.46
C GLN A 135 1.16 -16.60 10.06
N GLU A 136 2.36 -16.60 9.47
CA GLU A 136 3.45 -15.71 9.88
C GLU A 136 3.01 -14.24 9.83
N TYR A 137 2.32 -13.84 8.76
CA TYR A 137 1.79 -12.48 8.61
C TYR A 137 0.82 -12.12 9.73
N LEU A 138 -0.18 -12.96 10.00
CA LEU A 138 -1.15 -12.72 11.07
C LEU A 138 -0.47 -12.61 12.45
N ILE A 139 0.52 -13.46 12.72
CA ILE A 139 1.30 -13.40 13.97
C ILE A 139 2.02 -12.04 14.10
N GLN A 140 2.63 -11.53 13.02
CA GLN A 140 3.30 -10.22 13.06
C GLN A 140 2.30 -9.07 13.30
N ILE A 141 1.14 -9.10 12.66
CA ILE A 141 0.06 -8.13 12.91
C ILE A 141 -0.40 -8.17 14.37
N PHE A 142 -0.70 -9.35 14.91
CA PHE A 142 -1.15 -9.48 16.30
C PHE A 142 -0.08 -9.13 17.33
N ARG A 143 1.20 -9.34 17.02
CA ARG A 143 2.30 -8.85 17.86
C ARG A 143 2.29 -7.34 17.99
N ASN A 144 2.04 -6.61 16.89
CA ASN A 144 1.86 -5.17 16.93
C ASN A 144 0.70 -4.78 17.86
N MET A 145 -0.45 -5.45 17.76
CA MET A 145 -1.63 -5.15 18.57
C MET A 145 -1.37 -5.38 20.07
N VAL A 146 -0.77 -6.51 20.43
CA VAL A 146 -0.47 -6.83 21.84
C VAL A 146 0.63 -5.93 22.41
N SER A 147 1.59 -5.49 21.58
CA SER A 147 2.68 -4.61 22.00
C SER A 147 2.25 -3.16 22.14
N ALA A 148 1.35 -2.68 21.27
CA ALA A 148 0.85 -1.30 21.30
C ALA A 148 0.05 -0.97 22.57
N GLY A 149 -0.53 -1.97 23.23
CA GLY A 149 -1.14 -1.78 24.56
C GLY A 149 -0.16 -1.40 25.68
N LYS A 150 1.17 -1.36 25.39
CA LYS A 150 2.24 -0.97 26.31
C LYS A 150 2.93 0.35 25.95
N GLU A 151 2.75 0.82 24.72
CA GLU A 151 3.27 2.09 24.25
C GLU A 151 2.12 2.82 23.54
N GLU A 152 1.80 4.05 23.96
CA GLU A 152 0.95 4.90 23.14
C GLU A 152 1.59 5.03 21.76
N PRO A 153 0.85 4.84 20.66
CA PRO A 153 1.39 5.09 19.35
C PRO A 153 1.86 6.54 19.32
N ALA A 154 3.18 6.73 19.18
CA ALA A 154 3.70 8.06 18.97
C ALA A 154 2.90 8.65 17.80
N PRO A 155 2.21 9.79 17.96
CA PRO A 155 1.40 10.36 16.91
C PRO A 155 2.33 10.51 15.69
N ALA A 156 2.03 9.78 14.64
CA ALA A 156 2.71 10.00 13.36
C ALA A 156 2.66 11.50 13.15
N ASN A 157 3.84 12.13 12.98
CA ASN A 157 3.95 13.59 13.02
C ASN A 157 2.94 14.17 12.01
N MET A 158 1.77 14.58 12.50
CA MET A 158 0.63 15.04 11.68
C MET A 158 1.07 16.13 10.71
N SER A 159 2.09 16.91 11.08
CA SER A 159 2.70 17.91 10.22
C SER A 159 3.37 17.27 9.00
N ASN A 160 4.11 16.17 9.17
CA ASN A 160 4.76 15.48 8.04
C ASN A 160 3.74 14.75 7.15
N ILE A 161 2.69 14.18 7.71
CA ILE A 161 1.61 13.54 6.92
C ILE A 161 0.92 14.60 6.05
N ASN A 162 0.45 15.69 6.64
CA ASN A 162 -0.20 16.77 5.90
C ASN A 162 0.73 17.35 4.84
N MET A 163 1.99 17.52 5.15
CA MET A 163 3.01 17.97 4.21
C MET A 163 3.19 16.98 3.05
N ALA A 164 3.26 15.69 3.31
CA ALA A 164 3.37 14.66 2.28
C ALA A 164 2.14 14.64 1.37
N VAL A 165 0.93 14.82 1.91
CA VAL A 165 -0.32 14.96 1.14
C VAL A 165 -0.23 16.15 0.20
N GLU A 166 0.11 17.33 0.71
CA GLU A 166 0.17 18.55 -0.10
C GLU A 166 1.29 18.50 -1.15
N MET A 167 2.45 17.95 -0.80
CA MET A 167 3.53 17.69 -1.78
C MET A 167 3.09 16.74 -2.90
N THR A 168 2.31 15.72 -2.58
CA THR A 168 1.77 14.79 -3.58
C THR A 168 0.76 15.48 -4.50
N LYS A 169 -0.13 16.31 -3.95
CA LYS A 169 -1.05 17.13 -4.73
C LYS A 169 -0.31 18.08 -5.68
N TYR A 170 0.73 18.74 -5.18
CA TYR A 170 1.57 19.61 -6.00
C TYR A 170 2.28 18.83 -7.14
N MET A 171 2.87 17.69 -6.81
CA MET A 171 3.50 16.80 -7.78
C MET A 171 2.50 16.37 -8.85
N HIS A 172 1.28 15.99 -8.46
CA HIS A 172 0.23 15.62 -9.38
C HIS A 172 -0.18 16.77 -10.33
N ALA A 173 -0.39 17.96 -9.78
CA ALA A 173 -0.79 19.12 -10.59
C ALA A 173 0.30 19.58 -11.58
N ASN A 174 1.55 19.14 -11.39
CA ASN A 174 2.71 19.60 -12.15
C ASN A 174 3.57 18.47 -12.76
N TYR A 175 3.15 17.21 -12.71
CA TYR A 175 3.97 16.07 -13.12
C TYR A 175 4.46 16.16 -14.57
N ASN A 176 3.69 16.75 -15.45
CA ASN A 176 4.01 16.94 -16.87
C ASN A 176 4.97 18.11 -17.14
N LYS A 177 5.31 18.89 -16.11
CA LYS A 177 6.31 19.98 -16.18
C LYS A 177 7.66 19.47 -15.70
N ASN A 178 8.72 20.20 -16.03
CA ASN A 178 10.06 19.88 -15.55
C ASN A 178 10.26 20.35 -14.10
N ILE A 179 9.54 19.72 -13.16
CA ILE A 179 9.68 20.01 -11.73
C ILE A 179 10.85 19.25 -11.12
N THR A 180 11.55 19.92 -10.23
CA THR A 180 12.68 19.39 -9.46
C THR A 180 12.36 19.34 -7.97
N VAL A 181 13.21 18.66 -7.20
CA VAL A 181 13.10 18.68 -5.74
C VAL A 181 13.26 20.08 -5.17
N GLN A 182 14.02 20.96 -5.85
CA GLN A 182 14.20 22.35 -5.43
C GLN A 182 12.90 23.15 -5.58
N ASP A 183 12.18 22.98 -6.69
CA ASP A 183 10.91 23.68 -6.92
C ASP A 183 9.88 23.37 -5.83
N ILE A 184 9.81 22.11 -5.40
CA ILE A 184 8.96 21.73 -4.26
C ILE A 184 9.49 22.32 -2.96
N ALA A 185 10.79 22.25 -2.71
CA ALA A 185 11.41 22.81 -1.53
C ALA A 185 11.09 24.29 -1.36
N ASP A 186 11.13 25.04 -2.45
CA ASP A 186 10.81 26.47 -2.48
C ASP A 186 9.32 26.74 -2.18
N VAL A 187 8.42 25.94 -2.77
CA VAL A 187 6.96 26.06 -2.55
C VAL A 187 6.58 25.78 -1.10
N PHE A 188 7.22 24.78 -0.47
CA PHE A 188 6.91 24.37 0.91
C PHE A 188 7.79 25.01 1.96
N TYR A 189 8.70 25.90 1.58
CA TYR A 189 9.63 26.60 2.47
C TYR A 189 10.49 25.65 3.33
N VAL A 190 10.94 24.55 2.73
CA VAL A 190 11.78 23.54 3.40
C VAL A 190 13.01 23.20 2.54
N SER A 191 13.99 22.50 3.11
CA SER A 191 15.15 22.09 2.34
C SER A 191 14.84 20.90 1.39
N PRO A 192 15.55 20.76 0.25
CA PRO A 192 15.46 19.58 -0.63
C PRO A 192 15.72 18.25 0.10
N ARG A 193 16.59 18.29 1.11
CA ARG A 193 16.85 17.12 1.97
C ARG A 193 15.62 16.73 2.77
N HIS A 194 14.88 17.71 3.28
CA HIS A 194 13.62 17.44 4.00
C HIS A 194 12.56 16.85 3.07
N ILE A 195 12.42 17.38 1.83
CA ILE A 195 11.53 16.80 0.82
C ILE A 195 11.86 15.32 0.60
N ASN A 196 13.11 14.98 0.27
CA ASN A 196 13.48 13.60 0.04
C ASN A 196 13.26 12.72 1.28
N ARG A 197 13.53 13.21 2.49
CA ARG A 197 13.26 12.49 3.73
C ARG A 197 11.76 12.17 3.89
N VAL A 198 10.88 13.13 3.60
CA VAL A 198 9.42 12.92 3.61
C VAL A 198 9.03 11.88 2.56
N PHE A 199 9.55 11.99 1.33
CA PHE A 199 9.26 11.03 0.28
C PHE A 199 9.79 9.62 0.60
N GLU A 200 10.98 9.48 1.18
CA GLU A 200 11.51 8.20 1.65
C GLU A 200 10.69 7.62 2.81
N GLU A 201 10.26 8.46 3.75
CA GLU A 201 9.45 8.04 4.90
C GLU A 201 8.07 7.51 4.45
N PHE A 202 7.39 8.18 3.51
CA PHE A 202 6.01 7.87 3.13
C PHE A 202 5.90 7.01 1.87
N PHE A 203 6.87 7.10 0.93
CA PHE A 203 6.82 6.39 -0.35
C PHE A 203 7.96 5.37 -0.53
N GLY A 204 8.86 5.26 0.45
CA GLY A 204 10.00 4.35 0.40
C GLY A 204 11.05 4.70 -0.68
N GLN A 205 11.00 5.92 -1.24
CA GLN A 205 11.87 6.35 -2.33
C GLN A 205 11.94 7.87 -2.44
N SER A 206 12.98 8.38 -3.16
CA SER A 206 13.15 9.82 -3.34
C SER A 206 12.03 10.46 -4.18
N PHE A 207 11.84 11.77 -4.03
CA PHE A 207 10.91 12.56 -4.85
C PHE A 207 11.04 12.29 -6.35
N LYS A 208 12.27 12.32 -6.89
CA LYS A 208 12.52 12.09 -8.32
C LYS A 208 12.04 10.72 -8.78
N ARG A 209 12.29 9.68 -7.99
CA ARG A 209 11.85 8.32 -8.32
C ARG A 209 10.33 8.21 -8.25
N THR A 210 9.71 8.78 -7.24
CA THR A 210 8.25 8.85 -7.10
C THR A 210 7.61 9.58 -8.29
N LEU A 211 8.13 10.75 -8.68
CA LEU A 211 7.67 11.48 -9.85
C LEU A 211 7.78 10.67 -11.14
N ASN A 212 8.88 9.95 -11.33
CA ASN A 212 9.08 9.12 -12.51
C ASN A 212 8.10 7.95 -12.59
N ILE A 213 7.80 7.29 -11.47
CA ILE A 213 6.78 6.22 -11.40
C ILE A 213 5.40 6.82 -11.72
N TYR A 214 5.12 7.99 -11.21
CA TYR A 214 3.88 8.70 -11.48
C TYR A 214 3.71 8.97 -12.98
N ARG A 215 4.71 9.54 -13.62
CA ARG A 215 4.75 9.77 -15.07
C ARG A 215 4.60 8.48 -15.87
N LEU A 216 5.24 7.40 -15.42
CA LEU A 216 5.15 6.08 -16.04
C LEU A 216 3.71 5.56 -16.05
N ASN A 217 2.97 5.71 -14.96
CA ASN A 217 1.57 5.30 -14.88
C ASN A 217 0.68 6.07 -15.86
N TYR A 218 0.90 7.39 -16.01
CA TYR A 218 0.21 8.16 -17.04
C TYR A 218 0.61 7.73 -18.45
N ALA A 219 1.90 7.45 -18.68
CA ALA A 219 2.36 6.95 -19.97
C ALA A 219 1.67 5.64 -20.35
N LYS A 220 1.45 4.72 -19.39
CA LYS A 220 0.72 3.47 -19.62
C LYS A 220 -0.70 3.71 -20.12
N ASN A 221 -1.42 4.67 -19.55
CA ASN A 221 -2.75 5.03 -20.03
C ASN A 221 -2.71 5.54 -21.48
N TYR A 222 -1.79 6.45 -21.82
CA TYR A 222 -1.62 6.90 -23.21
C TYR A 222 -1.24 5.77 -24.17
N LEU A 223 -0.41 4.82 -23.72
CA LEU A 223 -0.01 3.65 -24.53
C LEU A 223 -1.19 2.72 -24.85
N ILE A 224 -2.17 2.62 -23.93
CA ILE A 224 -3.38 1.81 -24.10
C ILE A 224 -4.44 2.54 -24.94
N ASP A 225 -4.63 3.83 -24.66
CA ASP A 225 -5.77 4.59 -25.17
C ASP A 225 -5.48 5.31 -26.49
N THR A 226 -4.19 5.43 -26.88
CA THR A 226 -3.80 6.18 -28.07
C THR A 226 -2.78 5.44 -28.93
N ASN A 227 -2.65 5.90 -30.18
CA ASN A 227 -1.61 5.47 -31.10
C ASN A 227 -0.43 6.46 -31.16
N TYR A 228 -0.29 7.35 -30.19
CA TYR A 228 0.78 8.34 -30.21
C TYR A 228 2.17 7.69 -30.25
N PRO A 229 3.14 8.29 -30.97
CA PRO A 229 4.53 7.91 -30.88
C PRO A 229 5.02 7.99 -29.42
N VAL A 230 5.95 7.13 -29.04
CA VAL A 230 6.47 7.10 -27.66
C VAL A 230 7.15 8.42 -27.28
N GLU A 231 7.78 9.07 -28.23
CA GLU A 231 8.39 10.40 -28.08
C GLU A 231 7.34 11.44 -27.64
N ARG A 232 6.19 11.43 -28.30
CA ARG A 232 5.08 12.32 -27.96
C ARG A 232 4.49 12.01 -26.60
N ILE A 233 4.36 10.72 -26.23
CA ILE A 233 3.90 10.33 -24.91
C ILE A 233 4.89 10.77 -23.84
N ALA A 234 6.19 10.57 -24.06
CA ALA A 234 7.23 11.01 -23.14
C ALA A 234 7.14 12.51 -22.84
N GLU A 235 6.96 13.31 -23.89
CA GLU A 235 6.76 14.77 -23.77
C GLU A 235 5.50 15.11 -22.96
N LEU A 236 4.36 14.50 -23.30
CA LEU A 236 3.07 14.76 -22.65
C LEU A 236 3.09 14.45 -21.15
N VAL A 237 3.84 13.42 -20.73
CA VAL A 237 3.94 13.04 -19.32
C VAL A 237 5.14 13.67 -18.59
N GLY A 238 5.92 14.50 -19.27
CA GLY A 238 6.98 15.32 -18.68
C GLY A 238 8.35 14.63 -18.59
N PHE A 239 8.62 13.55 -19.32
CA PHE A 239 9.97 13.02 -19.46
C PHE A 239 10.81 13.89 -20.41
N SER A 240 12.05 14.13 -20.04
CA SER A 240 13.01 14.88 -20.87
C SER A 240 13.41 14.14 -22.15
N SER A 241 13.21 12.83 -22.23
CA SER A 241 13.48 12.02 -23.41
C SER A 241 12.67 10.72 -23.41
N ALA A 242 12.35 10.24 -24.59
CA ALA A 242 11.74 8.90 -24.77
C ALA A 242 12.66 7.79 -24.26
N LYS A 243 13.99 7.97 -24.33
CA LYS A 243 14.97 6.99 -23.80
C LYS A 243 14.73 6.70 -22.32
N THR A 244 14.46 7.75 -21.53
CA THR A 244 14.17 7.58 -20.09
C THR A 244 12.88 6.79 -19.89
N LEU A 245 11.84 7.08 -20.67
CA LEU A 245 10.58 6.34 -20.62
C LEU A 245 10.79 4.86 -20.99
N TYR A 246 11.51 4.53 -22.06
CA TYR A 246 11.81 3.16 -22.46
C TYR A 246 12.54 2.38 -21.35
N GLN A 247 13.55 3.01 -20.75
CA GLN A 247 14.35 2.39 -19.69
C GLN A 247 13.51 2.10 -18.45
N LEU A 248 12.80 3.09 -17.94
CA LEU A 248 11.96 2.94 -16.75
C LEU A 248 10.80 1.96 -16.99
N PHE A 249 10.22 1.99 -18.19
CA PHE A 249 9.14 1.08 -18.56
C PHE A 249 9.63 -0.37 -18.49
N LYS A 250 10.78 -0.68 -19.08
CA LYS A 250 11.36 -2.03 -19.04
C LYS A 250 11.74 -2.46 -17.62
N GLU A 251 12.29 -1.52 -16.82
CA GLU A 251 12.64 -1.77 -15.41
C GLU A 251 11.42 -2.15 -14.56
N HIS A 252 10.29 -1.43 -14.73
CA HIS A 252 9.12 -1.60 -13.89
C HIS A 252 8.13 -2.66 -14.39
N GLU A 253 7.94 -2.78 -15.71
CA GLU A 253 6.95 -3.70 -16.29
C GLU A 253 7.57 -5.04 -16.71
N GLY A 254 8.91 -5.15 -16.71
CA GLY A 254 9.62 -6.35 -17.15
C GLY A 254 9.51 -6.64 -18.65
N MET A 255 8.84 -5.78 -19.44
CA MET A 255 8.59 -5.93 -20.87
C MET A 255 8.82 -4.61 -21.61
N THR A 256 8.92 -4.68 -22.94
CA THR A 256 9.04 -3.49 -23.78
C THR A 256 7.68 -2.79 -23.98
N ILE A 257 7.73 -1.50 -24.33
CA ILE A 257 6.51 -0.73 -24.67
C ILE A 257 5.76 -1.36 -25.85
N SER A 258 6.47 -1.94 -26.82
CA SER A 258 5.87 -2.62 -27.98
C SER A 258 5.09 -3.87 -27.58
N GLU A 259 5.69 -4.70 -26.73
CA GLU A 259 5.02 -5.90 -26.17
C GLU A 259 3.81 -5.51 -25.32
N PHE A 260 3.94 -4.47 -24.53
CA PHE A 260 2.82 -3.97 -23.72
C PHE A 260 1.64 -3.49 -24.58
N ARG A 261 1.92 -2.74 -25.65
CA ARG A 261 0.88 -2.31 -26.61
C ARG A 261 0.22 -3.50 -27.30
N ALA A 262 0.98 -4.49 -27.78
CA ALA A 262 0.45 -5.68 -28.41
C ALA A 262 -0.52 -6.41 -27.48
N LYS A 263 -0.10 -6.69 -26.26
CA LYS A 263 -0.90 -7.37 -25.23
C LYS A 263 -2.24 -6.68 -24.93
N HIS A 264 -2.27 -5.34 -24.91
CA HIS A 264 -3.50 -4.61 -24.59
C HIS A 264 -4.38 -4.30 -25.81
N ARG A 265 -3.85 -4.42 -27.03
CA ARG A 265 -4.66 -4.36 -28.26
C ARG A 265 -5.46 -5.63 -28.50
N GLU A 266 -4.90 -6.78 -28.19
CA GLU A 266 -5.58 -8.07 -28.27
C GLU A 266 -6.72 -8.22 -27.24
N SER A 267 -6.72 -7.38 -26.19
CA SER A 267 -7.70 -7.41 -25.10
C SER A 267 -8.87 -6.42 -25.30
N LYS A 268 -8.88 -5.64 -26.39
CA LYS A 268 -10.05 -4.80 -26.75
C LYS A 268 -10.97 -5.60 -27.68
N PRO A 269 -12.26 -5.82 -27.28
CA PRO A 269 -13.25 -6.52 -28.09
C PRO A 269 -13.57 -5.79 -29.39
#